data_da0c8b6415a6c0dfcd12b0afef54c3c3
#
_entry.id   da0c8b6415a6c0dfcd12b0afef54c3c3
#
_cell.length_a   1.000
_cell.length_b   1.000
_cell.length_c   1.000
_cell.angle_alpha   90.00
_cell.angle_beta   90.00
_cell.angle_gamma   90.00
#
_symmetry.space_group_name_H-M   'P 1'
#
loop_
_entity.id
_entity.type
_entity.pdbx_description
1 polymer ?
#
loop_
_entity_poly.entity_id
_entity_poly.type
_entity_poly.pdbx_seq_one_letter_code
_entity_poly.pdbx_strand_id
1 'polypeptide(L)'
;VVFPRLCTVGRFSPISISPQKSAKLELSYRSHIWSDTDDDRCGSLPFVFEEGMGFERYTDYVLDVPMYFVIRDGGYIDASGLSFRDFLAGQLSVLPGQRPCLSDWVTHLSTVFPHVRLKRILEVRGADAGDSKARVAALTALWTGLLYDTESLDAAWERAGTWTPEEHHALDINVAKCGFGTPFRGGTVRDLCLWILDLSRQGLQRRGQRNQQGQDESCYLAPLPEVAQAGQTFAEQLLQRFEHEWNHDIDIAVRAMCEETS
;
A
#
# COMPACT_ATOMS: atom_id res chain seq x y z
N VAL A 1 3.18 -2.56 8.28
CA VAL A 1 3.80 -2.37 6.96
C VAL A 1 3.38 -3.49 6.00
N VAL A 2 3.21 -4.74 6.46
CA VAL A 2 2.76 -5.87 5.63
C VAL A 2 1.25 -5.85 5.40
N PHE A 3 0.45 -5.39 6.36
CA PHE A 3 -1.00 -5.32 6.23
C PHE A 3 -1.49 -4.53 4.99
N PRO A 4 -0.90 -3.40 4.59
CA PRO A 4 -1.26 -2.74 3.34
C PRO A 4 -1.16 -3.63 2.11
N ARG A 5 -0.17 -4.51 2.03
CA ARG A 5 0.01 -5.41 0.88
C ARG A 5 -0.93 -6.63 0.89
N LEU A 6 -1.41 -7.04 2.05
CA LEU A 6 -2.44 -8.09 2.13
C LEU A 6 -3.77 -7.65 1.50
N CYS A 7 -4.01 -6.34 1.49
CA CYS A 7 -5.16 -5.74 0.81
C CYS A 7 -4.88 -5.39 -0.65
N THR A 8 -3.62 -5.53 -1.11
CA THR A 8 -3.19 -5.21 -2.48
C THR A 8 -3.48 -6.33 -3.47
N VAL A 9 -4.24 -7.31 -3.10
CA VAL A 9 -4.59 -8.39 -3.99
C VAL A 9 -5.63 -7.88 -4.99
N GLY A 10 -5.15 -7.22 -6.01
CA GLY A 10 -5.86 -7.03 -7.24
C GLY A 10 -6.43 -5.66 -7.54
N ARG A 11 -5.67 -4.83 -8.23
CA ARG A 11 -6.20 -4.01 -9.31
C ARG A 11 -5.16 -3.76 -10.39
N PHE A 12 -5.65 -3.89 -11.63
CA PHE A 12 -4.99 -3.49 -12.88
C PHE A 12 -3.50 -3.75 -12.95
N SER A 13 -3.18 -4.99 -13.31
CA SER A 13 -2.21 -5.11 -14.37
C SER A 13 -2.87 -4.54 -15.61
N PRO A 14 -2.39 -3.44 -16.22
CA PRO A 14 -2.62 -3.32 -17.63
C PRO A 14 -2.06 -4.63 -18.18
N ILE A 15 -2.92 -5.41 -18.80
CA ILE A 15 -2.52 -6.57 -19.58
C ILE A 15 -1.41 -6.01 -20.45
N SER A 16 -0.16 -6.39 -20.18
CA SER A 16 0.93 -6.06 -21.07
C SER A 16 0.67 -6.83 -22.34
N ILE A 17 -0.07 -6.20 -23.24
CA ILE A 17 -0.33 -6.70 -24.58
C ILE A 17 0.95 -6.47 -25.36
N SER A 18 1.98 -7.20 -25.00
CA SER A 18 3.13 -7.42 -25.85
C SER A 18 3.00 -8.81 -26.43
N PRO A 19 2.95 -8.98 -27.76
CA PRO A 19 2.88 -10.28 -28.42
C PRO A 19 4.15 -11.12 -28.25
N GLN A 20 5.10 -10.71 -27.46
CA GLN A 20 6.40 -11.34 -27.34
C GLN A 20 6.66 -11.87 -25.94
N LYS A 21 6.64 -13.22 -25.85
CA LYS A 21 7.26 -14.10 -24.85
C LYS A 21 6.83 -13.92 -23.40
N SER A 22 6.04 -14.87 -22.90
CA SER A 22 5.96 -15.35 -21.50
C SER A 22 6.34 -14.31 -20.43
N ALA A 23 5.69 -13.16 -20.43
CA ALA A 23 5.69 -12.29 -19.26
C ALA A 23 5.06 -13.10 -18.13
N LYS A 24 5.81 -13.46 -17.11
CA LYS A 24 5.31 -14.04 -15.87
C LYS A 24 4.20 -13.12 -15.39
N LEU A 25 2.97 -13.61 -15.37
CA LEU A 25 1.81 -12.84 -14.99
C LEU A 25 1.91 -12.52 -13.49
N GLU A 26 2.18 -11.28 -13.15
CA GLU A 26 2.17 -10.84 -11.77
C GLU A 26 0.71 -10.57 -11.35
N LEU A 27 0.26 -11.16 -10.25
CA LEU A 27 -1.09 -10.94 -9.71
C LEU A 27 -1.27 -9.55 -9.09
N SER A 28 -0.19 -8.86 -8.76
CA SER A 28 -0.16 -7.43 -8.45
C SER A 28 0.93 -6.73 -9.25
N TYR A 29 0.58 -6.24 -10.43
CA TYR A 29 1.51 -5.48 -11.27
C TYR A 29 1.93 -4.16 -10.64
N ARG A 30 1.04 -3.53 -9.86
CA ARG A 30 1.40 -2.36 -9.06
C ARG A 30 2.56 -2.67 -8.11
N SER A 31 2.51 -3.79 -7.38
CA SER A 31 3.61 -4.19 -6.50
C SER A 31 4.89 -4.47 -7.27
N HIS A 32 4.78 -5.07 -8.46
CA HIS A 32 5.90 -5.28 -9.36
C HIS A 32 6.55 -3.95 -9.80
N ILE A 33 5.75 -2.97 -10.25
CA ILE A 33 6.27 -1.64 -10.61
C ILE A 33 6.96 -0.98 -9.41
N TRP A 34 6.34 -0.99 -8.22
CA TRP A 34 6.92 -0.38 -7.03
C TRP A 34 8.20 -1.08 -6.54
N SER A 35 8.41 -2.35 -6.84
CA SER A 35 9.64 -3.06 -6.52
C SER A 35 10.81 -2.75 -7.47
N ASP A 36 10.57 -2.01 -8.55
CA ASP A 36 11.57 -1.62 -9.56
C ASP A 36 11.56 -0.09 -9.75
N THR A 37 11.38 0.67 -8.66
CA THR A 37 11.40 2.14 -8.70
C THR A 37 12.66 2.69 -8.03
N ASP A 38 12.62 2.95 -6.72
CA ASP A 38 13.68 3.62 -5.97
C ASP A 38 13.71 3.03 -4.55
N ASP A 39 14.69 2.19 -4.28
CA ASP A 39 14.81 1.43 -3.03
C ASP A 39 15.09 2.33 -1.82
N ASP A 40 15.67 3.51 -2.03
CA ASP A 40 15.99 4.44 -0.93
C ASP A 40 14.75 5.04 -0.29
N ARG A 41 13.64 5.10 -1.03
CA ARG A 41 12.43 5.81 -0.61
C ARG A 41 11.12 5.04 -0.73
N CYS A 42 11.12 3.88 -1.36
CA CYS A 42 9.92 3.09 -1.62
C CYS A 42 9.87 1.82 -0.77
N GLY A 43 8.67 1.27 -0.58
CA GLY A 43 8.51 -0.07 -0.03
C GLY A 43 8.31 -0.15 1.48
N SER A 44 8.75 -1.24 2.06
CA SER A 44 8.67 -1.52 3.49
C SER A 44 9.78 -0.81 4.26
N LEU A 45 9.50 -0.42 5.48
CA LEU A 45 10.49 0.15 6.42
C LEU A 45 10.71 -0.83 7.58
N PRO A 46 11.69 -1.75 7.49
CA PRO A 46 11.89 -2.78 8.52
C PRO A 46 12.13 -2.21 9.93
N PHE A 47 12.80 -1.07 10.02
CA PHE A 47 13.10 -0.42 11.29
C PHE A 47 11.87 0.04 12.10
N VAL A 48 10.66 0.03 11.52
CA VAL A 48 9.44 0.37 12.27
C VAL A 48 9.09 -0.67 13.33
N PHE A 49 9.68 -1.86 13.28
CA PHE A 49 9.54 -2.92 14.26
C PHE A 49 10.69 -2.97 15.29
N GLU A 50 11.71 -2.11 15.15
CA GLU A 50 12.82 -2.02 16.08
C GLU A 50 12.40 -1.33 17.39
N GLU A 51 13.06 -1.69 18.49
CA GLU A 51 12.88 -1.01 19.78
C GLU A 51 13.30 0.47 19.65
N GLY A 52 12.53 1.37 20.25
CA GLY A 52 12.79 2.81 20.19
C GLY A 52 12.28 3.50 18.91
N MET A 53 11.48 2.81 18.08
CA MET A 53 10.84 3.46 16.94
C MET A 53 9.96 4.63 17.41
N GLY A 54 10.19 5.81 16.83
CA GLY A 54 9.47 7.04 17.11
C GLY A 54 9.61 8.06 15.98
N PHE A 55 9.16 9.29 16.25
CA PHE A 55 9.21 10.37 15.26
C PHE A 55 10.64 10.73 14.87
N GLU A 56 11.57 10.69 15.82
CA GLU A 56 12.99 10.97 15.61
C GLU A 56 13.59 9.95 14.63
N ARG A 57 13.35 8.66 14.85
CA ARG A 57 13.86 7.60 13.99
C ARG A 57 13.32 7.70 12.56
N TYR A 58 12.04 8.04 12.42
CA TYR A 58 11.45 8.27 11.10
C TYR A 58 12.02 9.53 10.43
N THR A 59 12.24 10.59 11.20
CA THR A 59 12.86 11.82 10.70
C THR A 59 14.28 11.56 10.22
N ASP A 60 15.08 10.81 10.97
CA ASP A 60 16.44 10.43 10.58
C ASP A 60 16.45 9.65 9.26
N TYR A 61 15.53 8.70 9.11
CA TYR A 61 15.37 7.98 7.84
C TYR A 61 15.10 8.95 6.69
N VAL A 62 14.13 9.86 6.85
CA VAL A 62 13.77 10.81 5.78
C VAL A 62 14.91 11.78 5.45
N LEU A 63 15.69 12.20 6.45
CA LEU A 63 16.87 13.06 6.24
C LEU A 63 17.97 12.36 5.42
N ASP A 64 18.02 11.03 5.46
CA ASP A 64 19.00 10.22 4.72
C ASP A 64 18.53 9.83 3.32
N VAL A 65 17.22 10.01 3.01
CA VAL A 65 16.69 9.79 1.66
C VAL A 65 17.26 10.88 0.72
N PRO A 66 17.84 10.50 -0.43
CA PRO A 66 18.37 11.47 -1.40
C PRO A 66 17.27 12.44 -1.89
N MET A 67 17.61 13.70 -2.06
CA MET A 67 16.68 14.72 -2.53
C MET A 67 16.29 14.53 -4.00
N TYR A 68 15.16 15.12 -4.41
CA TYR A 68 14.82 15.28 -5.82
C TYR A 68 14.99 16.72 -6.27
N PHE A 69 14.41 17.67 -5.56
CA PHE A 69 14.40 19.07 -5.95
C PHE A 69 14.18 20.00 -4.75
N VAL A 70 14.47 21.27 -4.97
CA VAL A 70 14.08 22.38 -4.10
C VAL A 70 13.23 23.36 -4.90
N ILE A 71 12.23 23.97 -4.28
CA ILE A 71 11.37 24.99 -4.93
C ILE A 71 11.83 26.37 -4.50
N ARG A 72 12.14 27.26 -5.45
CA ARG A 72 12.45 28.68 -5.21
C ARG A 72 11.75 29.53 -6.26
N ASP A 73 11.08 30.58 -5.84
CA ASP A 73 10.40 31.55 -6.71
C ASP A 73 9.47 30.89 -7.75
N GLY A 74 8.79 29.78 -7.35
CA GLY A 74 7.89 29.02 -8.21
C GLY A 74 8.60 28.09 -9.22
N GLY A 75 9.93 28.06 -9.24
CA GLY A 75 10.74 27.19 -10.09
C GLY A 75 11.30 25.99 -9.32
N TYR A 76 11.55 24.89 -10.04
CA TYR A 76 12.19 23.69 -9.51
C TYR A 76 13.70 23.77 -9.75
N ILE A 77 14.48 23.58 -8.69
CA ILE A 77 15.94 23.43 -8.73
C ILE A 77 16.23 21.95 -8.55
N ASP A 78 16.89 21.35 -9.51
CA ASP A 78 17.29 19.94 -9.46
C ASP A 78 18.33 19.75 -8.34
N ALA A 79 17.98 18.88 -7.39
CA ALA A 79 18.81 18.45 -6.27
C ALA A 79 18.89 16.91 -6.21
N SER A 80 18.62 16.25 -7.34
CA SER A 80 18.58 14.78 -7.42
C SER A 80 19.85 14.14 -6.89
N GLY A 81 19.69 13.23 -5.93
CA GLY A 81 20.79 12.51 -5.29
C GLY A 81 21.57 13.30 -4.23
N LEU A 82 21.25 14.59 -4.00
CA LEU A 82 21.92 15.40 -2.98
C LEU A 82 21.34 15.12 -1.58
N SER A 83 22.16 15.39 -0.56
CA SER A 83 21.81 15.15 0.85
C SER A 83 20.99 16.30 1.45
N PHE A 84 19.86 15.97 2.09
CA PHE A 84 19.11 16.95 2.87
C PHE A 84 19.87 17.38 4.11
N ARG A 85 20.75 16.53 4.68
CA ARG A 85 21.63 16.92 5.80
C ARG A 85 22.63 17.99 5.38
N ASP A 86 23.21 17.91 4.17
CA ASP A 86 24.05 18.97 3.64
C ASP A 86 23.29 20.26 3.43
N PHE A 87 22.02 20.19 3.04
CA PHE A 87 21.14 21.36 2.95
C PHE A 87 20.92 21.99 4.32
N LEU A 88 20.69 21.20 5.38
CA LEU A 88 20.62 21.69 6.76
C LEU A 88 21.91 22.40 7.18
N ALA A 89 23.08 21.90 6.75
CA ALA A 89 24.37 22.51 7.02
C ALA A 89 24.66 23.76 6.18
N GLY A 90 23.86 24.07 5.16
CA GLY A 90 24.10 25.16 4.20
C GLY A 90 25.16 24.83 3.16
N GLN A 91 25.40 23.52 2.94
CA GLN A 91 26.44 22.97 2.05
C GLN A 91 25.87 22.36 0.77
N LEU A 92 24.58 22.61 0.48
CA LEU A 92 23.95 22.08 -0.74
C LEU A 92 24.60 22.71 -1.98
N SER A 93 25.18 21.90 -2.87
CA SER A 93 25.99 22.38 -3.99
C SER A 93 25.21 23.28 -4.96
N VAL A 94 23.92 23.04 -5.15
CA VAL A 94 23.03 23.83 -6.03
C VAL A 94 22.48 25.09 -5.37
N LEU A 95 22.62 25.24 -4.04
CA LEU A 95 22.17 26.38 -3.24
C LEU A 95 23.20 26.73 -2.13
N PRO A 96 24.45 27.09 -2.51
CA PRO A 96 25.51 27.31 -1.54
C PRO A 96 25.15 28.37 -0.50
N GLY A 97 25.35 28.07 0.79
CA GLY A 97 25.08 28.95 1.90
C GLY A 97 23.62 29.08 2.30
N GLN A 98 22.69 28.56 1.51
CA GLN A 98 21.27 28.50 1.88
C GLN A 98 20.98 27.31 2.79
N ARG A 99 20.02 27.50 3.69
CA ARG A 99 19.51 26.45 4.57
C ARG A 99 18.01 26.22 4.27
N PRO A 100 17.49 25.01 4.52
CA PRO A 100 16.09 24.72 4.28
C PRO A 100 15.19 25.45 5.26
N CYS A 101 14.02 25.82 4.80
CA CYS A 101 12.89 26.21 5.62
C CYS A 101 11.90 25.05 5.81
N LEU A 102 10.85 25.25 6.61
CA LEU A 102 9.87 24.22 6.89
C LEU A 102 9.16 23.71 5.62
N SER A 103 8.93 24.58 4.64
CA SER A 103 8.31 24.15 3.37
C SER A 103 9.22 23.24 2.56
N ASP A 104 10.54 23.41 2.62
CA ASP A 104 11.50 22.50 1.98
C ASP A 104 11.44 21.11 2.61
N TRP A 105 11.36 21.04 3.95
CA TRP A 105 11.15 19.79 4.67
C TRP A 105 9.84 19.10 4.29
N VAL A 106 8.73 19.83 4.27
CA VAL A 106 7.41 19.28 3.87
C VAL A 106 7.45 18.76 2.44
N THR A 107 8.12 19.48 1.53
CA THR A 107 8.32 19.06 0.15
C THR A 107 9.16 17.78 0.09
N HIS A 108 10.29 17.73 0.77
CA HIS A 108 11.16 16.56 0.84
C HIS A 108 10.44 15.34 1.42
N LEU A 109 9.73 15.50 2.54
CA LEU A 109 8.89 14.47 3.13
C LEU A 109 7.83 13.92 2.15
N SER A 110 7.34 14.74 1.22
CA SER A 110 6.38 14.33 0.21
C SER A 110 6.98 13.41 -0.88
N THR A 111 8.31 13.41 -1.03
CA THR A 111 9.04 12.60 -2.01
C THR A 111 9.42 11.21 -1.51
N VAL A 112 9.07 10.86 -0.28
CA VAL A 112 9.30 9.54 0.31
C VAL A 112 8.03 8.68 0.13
N PHE A 113 8.15 7.45 -0.34
CA PHE A 113 7.03 6.61 -0.76
C PHE A 113 6.97 5.23 -0.06
N PRO A 114 7.13 5.14 1.26
CA PRO A 114 6.96 3.88 1.97
C PRO A 114 5.48 3.43 1.93
N HIS A 115 5.22 2.16 2.27
CA HIS A 115 3.87 1.64 2.34
C HIS A 115 2.98 2.33 3.36
N VAL A 116 3.57 2.86 4.42
CA VAL A 116 2.92 3.77 5.36
C VAL A 116 3.81 5.00 5.52
N ARG A 117 3.29 6.15 5.13
CA ARG A 117 4.01 7.42 5.20
C ARG A 117 3.52 8.25 6.36
N LEU A 118 4.45 8.69 7.20
CA LEU A 118 4.16 9.63 8.28
C LEU A 118 4.22 11.07 7.75
N LYS A 119 3.12 11.77 7.88
CA LYS A 119 2.98 13.22 7.68
C LYS A 119 2.35 13.83 8.93
N ARG A 120 1.36 14.70 8.79
CA ARG A 120 0.45 15.09 9.88
C ARG A 120 -0.53 13.99 10.24
N ILE A 121 -0.65 13.01 9.38
CA ILE A 121 -1.45 11.79 9.50
C ILE A 121 -0.59 10.60 9.07
N LEU A 122 -1.00 9.40 9.45
CA LEU A 122 -0.49 8.18 8.84
C LEU A 122 -1.23 7.94 7.52
N GLU A 123 -0.50 7.98 6.43
CA GLU A 123 -1.02 7.71 5.10
C GLU A 123 -0.73 6.26 4.70
N VAL A 124 -1.76 5.43 4.68
CA VAL A 124 -1.65 4.04 4.25
C VAL A 124 -1.66 3.99 2.72
N ARG A 125 -0.58 3.51 2.11
CA ARG A 125 -0.32 3.58 0.67
C ARG A 125 -0.21 2.22 -0.01
N GLY A 126 -0.08 1.14 0.75
CA GLY A 126 0.22 -0.19 0.22
C GLY A 126 -0.95 -0.87 -0.49
N ALA A 127 -2.18 -0.43 -0.29
CA ALA A 127 -3.36 -1.05 -0.88
C ALA A 127 -3.62 -0.53 -2.30
N ASP A 128 -4.12 -1.41 -3.17
CA ASP A 128 -4.66 -1.02 -4.47
C ASP A 128 -6.02 -0.33 -4.32
N ALA A 129 -6.37 0.53 -5.27
CA ALA A 129 -7.69 1.16 -5.31
C ALA A 129 -8.77 0.11 -5.62
N GLY A 130 -9.94 0.25 -5.00
CA GLY A 130 -11.11 -0.53 -5.38
C GLY A 130 -11.63 -0.12 -6.78
N ASP A 131 -12.25 -1.06 -7.49
CA ASP A 131 -12.85 -0.86 -8.81
C ASP A 131 -14.31 -0.36 -8.72
N SER A 132 -14.86 -0.31 -7.52
CA SER A 132 -16.23 0.14 -7.26
C SER A 132 -16.30 0.95 -5.97
N LYS A 133 -17.36 1.74 -5.84
CA LYS A 133 -17.64 2.51 -4.61
C LYS A 133 -17.65 1.62 -3.36
N ALA A 134 -18.24 0.41 -3.48
CA ALA A 134 -18.30 -0.55 -2.39
C ALA A 134 -16.91 -1.02 -1.95
N ARG A 135 -16.00 -1.31 -2.89
CA ARG A 135 -14.63 -1.75 -2.58
C ARG A 135 -13.75 -0.64 -2.02
N VAL A 136 -13.93 0.60 -2.49
CA VAL A 136 -13.25 1.77 -1.89
C VAL A 136 -13.71 1.97 -0.45
N ALA A 137 -15.02 1.87 -0.18
CA ALA A 137 -15.56 1.95 1.17
C ALA A 137 -15.07 0.79 2.04
N ALA A 138 -15.02 -0.43 1.50
CA ALA A 138 -14.55 -1.61 2.23
C ALA A 138 -13.08 -1.50 2.68
N LEU A 139 -12.22 -0.93 1.85
CA LEU A 139 -10.83 -0.68 2.22
C LEU A 139 -10.73 0.35 3.37
N THR A 140 -11.53 1.41 3.29
CA THR A 140 -11.61 2.41 4.37
C THR A 140 -12.11 1.78 5.67
N ALA A 141 -13.16 0.97 5.61
CA ALA A 141 -13.71 0.25 6.76
C ALA A 141 -12.68 -0.71 7.37
N LEU A 142 -11.93 -1.45 6.53
CA LEU A 142 -10.86 -2.35 6.99
C LEU A 142 -9.84 -1.61 7.86
N TRP A 143 -9.31 -0.49 7.38
CA TRP A 143 -8.32 0.29 8.13
C TRP A 143 -8.92 0.96 9.37
N THR A 144 -10.17 1.40 9.29
CA THR A 144 -10.87 1.97 10.44
C THR A 144 -11.03 0.94 11.55
N GLY A 145 -11.47 -0.27 11.25
CA GLY A 145 -11.64 -1.33 12.24
C GLY A 145 -10.33 -1.81 12.87
N LEU A 146 -9.23 -1.78 12.11
CA LEU A 146 -7.91 -2.19 12.62
C LEU A 146 -7.22 -1.10 13.43
N LEU A 147 -7.33 0.17 13.04
CA LEU A 147 -6.50 1.25 13.57
C LEU A 147 -7.20 2.12 14.63
N TYR A 148 -8.54 2.11 14.68
CA TYR A 148 -9.33 2.93 15.59
C TYR A 148 -10.06 2.12 16.68
N ASP A 149 -9.67 0.86 16.85
CA ASP A 149 -10.05 0.00 17.96
C ASP A 149 -8.79 -0.58 18.59
N THR A 150 -8.60 -0.33 19.88
CA THR A 150 -7.35 -0.67 20.58
C THR A 150 -7.09 -2.18 20.60
N GLU A 151 -8.13 -3.00 20.85
CA GLU A 151 -7.96 -4.46 20.88
C GLU A 151 -7.55 -5.01 19.51
N SER A 152 -8.14 -4.49 18.42
CA SER A 152 -7.78 -4.87 17.07
C SER A 152 -6.36 -4.43 16.70
N LEU A 153 -5.99 -3.21 17.09
CA LEU A 153 -4.65 -2.68 16.85
C LEU A 153 -3.58 -3.50 17.59
N ASP A 154 -3.80 -3.77 18.87
CA ASP A 154 -2.87 -4.53 19.70
C ASP A 154 -2.71 -5.97 19.19
N ALA A 155 -3.80 -6.66 18.86
CA ALA A 155 -3.75 -8.00 18.28
C ALA A 155 -3.01 -8.03 16.92
N ALA A 156 -3.23 -7.01 16.08
CA ALA A 156 -2.50 -6.87 14.82
C ALA A 156 -1.01 -6.62 15.04
N TRP A 157 -0.68 -5.78 16.02
CA TRP A 157 0.71 -5.48 16.39
C TRP A 157 1.42 -6.69 16.99
N GLU A 158 0.82 -7.38 17.96
CA GLU A 158 1.38 -8.60 18.58
C GLU A 158 1.74 -9.65 17.52
N ARG A 159 0.88 -9.83 16.52
CA ARG A 159 1.15 -10.78 15.45
C ARG A 159 2.23 -10.29 14.48
N ALA A 160 2.11 -9.06 13.97
CA ALA A 160 3.04 -8.52 12.99
C ALA A 160 4.44 -8.26 13.58
N GLY A 161 4.53 -7.86 14.84
CA GLY A 161 5.78 -7.60 15.54
C GLY A 161 6.66 -8.84 15.73
N THR A 162 6.10 -10.06 15.54
CA THR A 162 6.89 -11.31 15.58
C THR A 162 7.55 -11.66 14.25
N TRP A 163 7.26 -10.92 13.18
CA TRP A 163 7.78 -11.25 11.84
C TRP A 163 9.16 -10.68 11.65
N THR A 164 10.03 -11.47 11.00
CA THR A 164 11.39 -11.02 10.71
C THR A 164 11.42 -10.10 9.47
N PRO A 165 12.48 -9.29 9.31
CA PRO A 165 12.66 -8.49 8.10
C PRO A 165 12.63 -9.32 6.81
N GLU A 166 13.17 -10.55 6.86
CA GLU A 166 13.19 -11.48 5.72
C GLU A 166 11.77 -11.97 5.38
N GLU A 167 10.94 -12.24 6.40
CA GLU A 167 9.52 -12.60 6.20
C GLU A 167 8.73 -11.44 5.60
N HIS A 168 8.97 -10.20 6.04
CA HIS A 168 8.36 -9.01 5.44
C HIS A 168 8.76 -8.86 3.97
N HIS A 169 10.06 -9.01 3.68
CA HIS A 169 10.57 -8.93 2.32
C HIS A 169 10.03 -10.06 1.42
N ALA A 170 9.99 -11.28 1.94
CA ALA A 170 9.43 -12.42 1.22
C ALA A 170 7.94 -12.25 0.89
N LEU A 171 7.14 -11.69 1.82
CA LEU A 171 5.74 -11.33 1.56
C LEU A 171 5.63 -10.26 0.49
N ASP A 172 6.48 -9.24 0.52
CA ASP A 172 6.50 -8.16 -0.45
C ASP A 172 6.68 -8.67 -1.89
N ILE A 173 7.57 -9.65 -2.08
CA ILE A 173 7.85 -10.24 -3.40
C ILE A 173 6.79 -11.28 -3.78
N ASN A 174 6.48 -12.19 -2.87
CA ASN A 174 5.69 -13.38 -3.23
C ASN A 174 4.20 -13.08 -3.36
N VAL A 175 3.65 -12.11 -2.61
CA VAL A 175 2.23 -11.73 -2.74
C VAL A 175 1.95 -11.15 -4.14
N ALA A 176 2.91 -10.41 -4.72
CA ALA A 176 2.77 -9.93 -6.08
C ALA A 176 2.61 -11.06 -7.12
N LYS A 177 3.26 -12.21 -6.87
CA LYS A 177 3.30 -13.36 -7.78
C LYS A 177 2.21 -14.38 -7.53
N CYS A 178 1.93 -14.68 -6.25
CA CYS A 178 1.11 -15.81 -5.83
C CYS A 178 -0.21 -15.39 -5.17
N GLY A 179 -0.45 -14.10 -4.94
CA GLY A 179 -1.67 -13.57 -4.35
C GLY A 179 -2.02 -14.27 -3.02
N PHE A 180 -3.25 -14.72 -2.89
CA PHE A 180 -3.76 -15.45 -1.71
C PHE A 180 -3.05 -16.78 -1.45
N GLY A 181 -2.51 -17.41 -2.49
CA GLY A 181 -1.79 -18.68 -2.39
C GLY A 181 -0.37 -18.56 -1.84
N THR A 182 0.11 -17.35 -1.54
CA THR A 182 1.46 -17.14 -0.97
C THR A 182 1.60 -17.88 0.35
N PRO A 183 2.56 -18.82 0.49
CA PRO A 183 2.81 -19.52 1.74
C PRO A 183 3.34 -18.58 2.81
N PHE A 184 2.84 -18.70 4.04
CA PHE A 184 3.33 -17.94 5.17
C PHE A 184 3.08 -18.66 6.51
N ARG A 185 4.15 -18.95 7.26
CA ARG A 185 4.12 -19.51 8.64
C ARG A 185 3.16 -20.68 8.83
N GLY A 186 3.22 -21.67 7.95
CA GLY A 186 2.39 -22.89 8.04
C GLY A 186 0.97 -22.76 7.51
N GLY A 187 0.61 -21.58 6.97
CA GLY A 187 -0.64 -21.30 6.25
C GLY A 187 -0.37 -20.52 4.98
N THR A 188 -1.32 -19.70 4.59
CA THR A 188 -1.27 -18.86 3.39
C THR A 188 -1.60 -17.40 3.72
N VAL A 189 -1.29 -16.50 2.80
CA VAL A 189 -1.74 -15.10 2.86
C VAL A 189 -3.27 -15.01 2.92
N ARG A 190 -4.01 -15.96 2.32
CA ARG A 190 -5.46 -16.03 2.46
C ARG A 190 -5.90 -16.17 3.91
N ASP A 191 -5.27 -17.08 4.67
CA ASP A 191 -5.60 -17.29 6.08
C ASP A 191 -5.32 -16.04 6.91
N LEU A 192 -4.24 -15.35 6.59
CA LEU A 192 -3.90 -14.06 7.20
C LEU A 192 -4.93 -12.98 6.86
N CYS A 193 -5.37 -12.91 5.60
CA CYS A 193 -6.41 -11.96 5.18
C CYS A 193 -7.75 -12.22 5.89
N LEU A 194 -8.19 -13.46 5.98
CA LEU A 194 -9.42 -13.82 6.68
C LEU A 194 -9.36 -13.43 8.16
N TRP A 195 -8.23 -13.67 8.80
CA TRP A 195 -8.00 -13.24 10.20
C TRP A 195 -8.04 -11.72 10.36
N ILE A 196 -7.39 -10.95 9.47
CA ILE A 196 -7.39 -9.47 9.52
C ILE A 196 -8.81 -8.92 9.31
N LEU A 197 -9.55 -9.50 8.37
CA LEU A 197 -10.93 -9.09 8.09
C LEU A 197 -11.85 -9.34 9.29
N ASP A 198 -11.69 -10.48 9.97
CA ASP A 198 -12.45 -10.78 11.19
C ASP A 198 -12.08 -9.81 12.32
N LEU A 199 -10.80 -9.54 12.50
CA LEU A 199 -10.30 -8.59 13.49
C LEU A 199 -10.85 -7.17 13.25
N SER A 200 -10.80 -6.71 12.00
CA SER A 200 -11.37 -5.41 11.62
C SER A 200 -12.88 -5.36 11.83
N ARG A 201 -13.60 -6.43 11.46
CA ARG A 201 -15.05 -6.53 11.70
C ARG A 201 -15.40 -6.37 13.17
N GLN A 202 -14.68 -7.07 14.05
CA GLN A 202 -14.86 -6.96 15.50
C GLN A 202 -14.57 -5.54 16.00
N GLY A 203 -13.49 -4.89 15.51
CA GLY A 203 -13.17 -3.51 15.84
C GLY A 203 -14.27 -2.53 15.43
N LEU A 204 -14.81 -2.65 14.22
CA LEU A 204 -15.92 -1.82 13.78
C LEU A 204 -17.18 -2.02 14.63
N GLN A 205 -17.48 -3.27 15.02
CA GLN A 205 -18.62 -3.57 15.90
C GLN A 205 -18.43 -2.95 17.29
N ARG A 206 -17.24 -3.03 17.88
CA ARG A 206 -16.94 -2.39 19.18
C ARG A 206 -17.00 -0.87 19.13
N ARG A 207 -16.62 -0.26 18.01
CA ARG A 207 -16.79 1.18 17.78
C ARG A 207 -18.24 1.62 17.84
N GLY A 208 -19.19 0.75 17.49
CA GLY A 208 -20.62 0.98 17.62
C GLY A 208 -21.20 2.12 16.77
N GLN A 209 -20.46 2.62 15.78
CA GLN A 209 -20.95 3.65 14.85
C GLN A 209 -22.00 3.03 13.91
N ARG A 210 -23.12 3.72 13.72
CA ARG A 210 -24.23 3.23 12.90
C ARG A 210 -24.60 4.22 11.80
N ASN A 211 -24.95 3.67 10.64
CA ASN A 211 -25.51 4.45 9.53
C ASN A 211 -26.99 4.79 9.77
N GLN A 212 -27.59 5.51 8.83
CA GLN A 212 -29.02 5.90 8.90
C GLN A 212 -29.99 4.70 8.91
N GLN A 213 -29.56 3.54 8.41
CA GLN A 213 -30.31 2.29 8.41
C GLN A 213 -30.11 1.47 9.69
N GLY A 214 -29.33 1.99 10.65
CA GLY A 214 -29.08 1.31 11.92
C GLY A 214 -28.00 0.20 11.84
N GLN A 215 -27.38 -0.01 10.69
CA GLN A 215 -26.29 -0.97 10.50
C GLN A 215 -24.99 -0.38 11.04
N ASP A 216 -24.15 -1.18 11.67
CA ASP A 216 -22.79 -0.76 12.06
C ASP A 216 -21.86 -0.73 10.84
N GLU A 217 -20.67 -0.12 11.04
CA GLU A 217 -19.70 0.09 9.96
C GLU A 217 -19.17 -1.22 9.34
N SER A 218 -19.35 -2.37 10.00
CA SER A 218 -18.89 -3.67 9.47
C SER A 218 -19.64 -4.09 8.19
N CYS A 219 -20.82 -3.50 7.92
CA CYS A 219 -21.54 -3.74 6.68
C CYS A 219 -20.74 -3.31 5.43
N TYR A 220 -19.85 -2.34 5.57
CA TYR A 220 -19.00 -1.87 4.46
C TYR A 220 -17.85 -2.84 4.13
N LEU A 221 -17.54 -3.81 4.98
CA LEU A 221 -16.51 -4.81 4.70
C LEU A 221 -16.97 -5.89 3.69
N ALA A 222 -18.27 -6.02 3.42
CA ALA A 222 -18.84 -7.15 2.68
C ALA A 222 -18.07 -7.62 1.44
N PRO A 223 -17.55 -6.73 0.54
CA PRO A 223 -16.83 -7.16 -0.66
C PRO A 223 -15.50 -7.89 -0.38
N LEU A 224 -14.83 -7.63 0.75
CA LEU A 224 -13.50 -8.17 1.01
C LEU A 224 -13.53 -9.63 1.51
N PRO A 225 -14.41 -10.03 2.47
CA PRO A 225 -14.57 -11.42 2.85
C PRO A 225 -14.93 -12.34 1.69
N GLU A 226 -15.78 -11.90 0.77
CA GLU A 226 -16.18 -12.69 -0.40
C GLU A 226 -14.96 -13.06 -1.26
N VAL A 227 -14.11 -12.08 -1.56
CA VAL A 227 -12.87 -12.25 -2.33
C VAL A 227 -11.88 -13.15 -1.61
N ALA A 228 -11.68 -12.94 -0.30
CA ALA A 228 -10.78 -13.75 0.49
C ALA A 228 -11.28 -15.20 0.63
N GLN A 229 -12.59 -15.43 0.79
CA GLN A 229 -13.19 -16.75 0.87
C GLN A 229 -13.12 -17.48 -0.46
N ALA A 230 -13.35 -16.80 -1.58
CA ALA A 230 -13.17 -17.38 -2.90
C ALA A 230 -11.70 -17.77 -3.17
N GLY A 231 -10.75 -17.11 -2.49
CA GLY A 231 -9.31 -17.33 -2.72
C GLY A 231 -8.84 -16.86 -4.08
N GLN A 232 -9.64 -16.02 -4.72
CA GLN A 232 -9.38 -15.45 -6.04
C GLN A 232 -9.27 -13.93 -5.94
N THR A 233 -8.17 -13.38 -6.41
CA THR A 233 -7.97 -11.94 -6.48
C THR A 233 -8.81 -11.31 -7.57
N PHE A 234 -9.03 -10.01 -7.52
CA PHE A 234 -9.71 -9.31 -8.61
C PHE A 234 -8.93 -9.38 -9.91
N ALA A 235 -7.60 -9.40 -9.86
CA ALA A 235 -6.77 -9.59 -11.05
C ALA A 235 -7.04 -10.95 -11.69
N GLU A 236 -7.12 -12.01 -10.89
CA GLU A 236 -7.46 -13.35 -11.38
C GLU A 236 -8.87 -13.42 -11.96
N GLN A 237 -9.85 -12.79 -11.32
CA GLN A 237 -11.22 -12.69 -11.83
C GLN A 237 -11.28 -11.94 -13.17
N LEU A 238 -10.59 -10.79 -13.27
CA LEU A 238 -10.52 -10.02 -14.52
C LEU A 238 -9.81 -10.79 -15.64
N LEU A 239 -8.74 -11.51 -15.31
CA LEU A 239 -8.04 -12.35 -16.28
C LEU A 239 -8.92 -13.48 -16.82
N GLN A 240 -9.66 -14.16 -15.95
CA GLN A 240 -10.63 -15.18 -16.38
C GLN A 240 -11.69 -14.61 -17.32
N ARG A 241 -12.24 -13.42 -16.98
CA ARG A 241 -13.21 -12.75 -17.87
C ARG A 241 -12.55 -12.33 -19.19
N PHE A 242 -11.32 -11.85 -19.15
CA PHE A 242 -10.58 -11.48 -20.35
C PHE A 242 -10.36 -12.66 -21.29
N GLU A 243 -10.03 -13.83 -20.72
CA GLU A 243 -9.80 -15.07 -21.49
C GLU A 243 -11.10 -15.72 -22.02
N HIS A 244 -12.16 -15.71 -21.21
CA HIS A 244 -13.34 -16.53 -21.48
C HIS A 244 -14.58 -15.73 -21.92
N GLU A 245 -14.72 -14.46 -21.49
CA GLU A 245 -15.88 -13.63 -21.80
C GLU A 245 -15.58 -12.57 -22.86
N TRP A 246 -14.39 -12.00 -22.82
CA TRP A 246 -14.01 -10.87 -23.67
C TRP A 246 -13.10 -11.24 -24.83
N ASN A 247 -12.87 -12.53 -25.08
CA ASN A 247 -12.10 -13.07 -26.22
C ASN A 247 -10.75 -12.37 -26.43
N HIS A 248 -10.06 -11.99 -25.36
CA HIS A 248 -8.81 -11.23 -25.38
C HIS A 248 -8.94 -9.83 -26.02
N ASP A 249 -10.17 -9.27 -26.09
CA ASP A 249 -10.43 -7.94 -26.61
C ASP A 249 -10.43 -6.92 -25.47
N ILE A 250 -9.44 -6.01 -25.50
CA ILE A 250 -9.26 -4.99 -24.46
C ILE A 250 -10.36 -3.93 -24.51
N ASP A 251 -10.89 -3.61 -25.68
CA ASP A 251 -11.94 -2.60 -25.82
C ASP A 251 -13.26 -3.10 -25.21
N ILE A 252 -13.56 -4.38 -25.36
CA ILE A 252 -14.69 -5.03 -24.68
C ILE A 252 -14.48 -5.00 -23.18
N ALA A 253 -13.29 -5.37 -22.69
CA ALA A 253 -12.95 -5.36 -21.27
C ALA A 253 -13.13 -3.97 -20.66
N VAL A 254 -12.59 -2.93 -21.30
CA VAL A 254 -12.68 -1.54 -20.81
C VAL A 254 -14.13 -1.06 -20.76
N ARG A 255 -14.95 -1.34 -21.78
CA ARG A 255 -16.37 -0.96 -21.80
C ARG A 255 -17.14 -1.63 -20.67
N ALA A 256 -16.99 -2.95 -20.53
CA ALA A 256 -17.66 -3.70 -19.48
C ALA A 256 -17.32 -3.16 -18.08
N MET A 257 -16.06 -2.85 -17.83
CA MET A 257 -15.63 -2.29 -16.55
C MET A 257 -16.16 -0.86 -16.30
N CYS A 258 -16.28 -0.03 -17.33
CA CYS A 258 -16.88 1.30 -17.20
C CYS A 258 -18.39 1.23 -16.87
N GLU A 259 -19.11 0.28 -17.45
CA GLU A 259 -20.54 0.07 -17.19
C GLU A 259 -20.79 -0.43 -15.75
N GLU A 260 -19.95 -1.33 -15.23
CA GLU A 260 -20.05 -1.86 -13.87
C GLU A 260 -19.73 -0.82 -12.77
N THR A 261 -19.02 0.26 -13.11
CA THR A 261 -18.62 1.31 -12.15
C THR A 261 -19.57 2.50 -12.13
N SER A 262 -20.53 2.58 -13.04
CA SER A 262 -21.53 3.65 -13.16
C SER A 262 -22.71 3.41 -12.23
#